data_adaa228d0d00514b28e092c46a4c2f86
#
_entry.id   adaa228d0d00514b28e092c46a4c2f86
#
_cell.length_a   1.000
_cell.length_b   1.000
_cell.length_c   1.000
_cell.angle_alpha   90.00
_cell.angle_beta   90.00
_cell.angle_gamma   90.00
#
_symmetry.space_group_name_H-M   'P 1'
#
loop_
_entity.id
_entity.type
_entity.pdbx_description
1 polymer ?
#
loop_
_entity_poly.entity_id
_entity_poly.type
_entity_poly.pdbx_seq_one_letter_code
_entity_poly.pdbx_strand_id
1 'polypeptide(L)'
;MKIGFILPGREFSNNFLDSWTNVLFNIPPEWKWFHVSGYVPNIFYNRQALLDRAKLFRPTHYMWIDNDQVFNFMQLEKLIQHNKPIVSGIYKKSPTLLACCDLEGKTMTIDDIKGKTDLIEVKANGMGFMLVKAEVFNHIIDPFEPLDPDQWEDFTFQEKARNAGFKSYIDPTLIIGHEKKIIL
;
A
#
# COMPACT_ATOMS: atom_id res chain seq x y z
N MET A 1 -15.16 5.29 11.20
CA MET A 1 -14.00 5.30 10.29
C MET A 1 -14.48 5.56 8.86
N LYS A 2 -13.69 6.22 8.00
CA LYS A 2 -13.97 6.39 6.57
C LYS A 2 -12.74 6.00 5.77
N ILE A 3 -12.83 4.98 4.93
CA ILE A 3 -11.72 4.45 4.14
C ILE A 3 -11.88 4.86 2.68
N GLY A 4 -10.84 5.46 2.10
CA GLY A 4 -10.74 5.66 0.67
C GLY A 4 -9.83 4.57 0.07
N PHE A 5 -10.41 3.65 -0.68
CA PHE A 5 -9.64 2.68 -1.45
C PHE A 5 -9.10 3.33 -2.71
N ILE A 6 -7.81 3.23 -2.94
CA ILE A 6 -7.13 3.76 -4.12
C ILE A 6 -6.60 2.60 -4.93
N LEU A 7 -7.13 2.44 -6.14
CA LEU A 7 -6.91 1.29 -7.00
C LEU A 7 -6.24 1.75 -8.31
N PRO A 8 -4.91 1.96 -8.32
CA PRO A 8 -4.19 2.29 -9.53
C PRO A 8 -4.13 1.06 -10.44
N GLY A 9 -4.58 1.21 -11.69
CA GLY A 9 -4.54 0.11 -12.64
C GLY A 9 -5.40 0.37 -13.87
N ARG A 10 -5.03 -0.26 -14.98
CA ARG A 10 -5.78 -0.23 -16.25
C ARG A 10 -6.76 -1.39 -16.35
N GLU A 11 -6.34 -2.55 -15.85
CA GLU A 11 -7.07 -3.81 -15.93
C GLU A 11 -7.00 -4.49 -14.57
N PHE A 12 -8.04 -5.19 -14.20
CA PHE A 12 -8.11 -5.95 -12.95
C PHE A 12 -8.39 -7.42 -13.29
N SER A 13 -7.62 -8.33 -12.71
CA SER A 13 -7.77 -9.77 -12.92
C SER A 13 -9.00 -10.32 -12.22
N ASN A 14 -9.40 -11.55 -12.56
CA ASN A 14 -10.46 -12.25 -11.84
C ASN A 14 -10.08 -12.46 -10.36
N ASN A 15 -8.82 -12.79 -10.06
CA ASN A 15 -8.37 -12.96 -8.67
C ASN A 15 -8.44 -11.65 -7.88
N PHE A 16 -8.12 -10.50 -8.53
CA PHE A 16 -8.33 -9.20 -7.91
C PHE A 16 -9.82 -8.95 -7.65
N LEU A 17 -10.70 -9.24 -8.62
CA LEU A 17 -12.14 -9.03 -8.46
C LEU A 17 -12.73 -9.91 -7.35
N ASP A 18 -12.27 -11.14 -7.22
CA ASP A 18 -12.67 -12.04 -6.13
C ASP A 18 -12.20 -11.50 -4.78
N SER A 19 -10.95 -11.02 -4.71
CA SER A 19 -10.39 -10.38 -3.51
C SER A 19 -11.16 -9.11 -3.13
N TRP A 20 -11.45 -8.26 -4.13
CA TRP A 20 -12.22 -7.04 -3.93
C TRP A 20 -13.65 -7.33 -3.47
N THR A 21 -14.30 -8.30 -4.08
CA THR A 21 -15.64 -8.75 -3.69
C THR A 21 -15.64 -9.28 -2.25
N ASN A 22 -14.63 -10.08 -1.86
CA ASN A 22 -14.48 -10.54 -0.49
C ASN A 22 -14.40 -9.37 0.50
N VAL A 23 -13.62 -8.31 0.18
CA VAL A 23 -13.56 -7.11 1.02
C VAL A 23 -14.91 -6.45 1.13
N LEU A 24 -15.62 -6.22 0.02
CA LEU A 24 -16.91 -5.52 0.01
C LEU A 24 -17.98 -6.24 0.82
N PHE A 25 -18.03 -7.58 0.74
CA PHE A 25 -19.00 -8.38 1.49
C PHE A 25 -18.74 -8.43 3.00
N ASN A 26 -17.49 -8.18 3.42
CA ASN A 26 -17.10 -8.28 4.83
C ASN A 26 -16.87 -6.94 5.51
N ILE A 27 -16.91 -5.82 4.78
CA ILE A 27 -16.80 -4.48 5.39
C ILE A 27 -17.95 -4.28 6.39
N PRO A 28 -17.64 -3.95 7.66
CA PRO A 28 -18.65 -3.65 8.66
C PRO A 28 -19.57 -2.51 8.22
N PRO A 29 -20.89 -2.60 8.43
CA PRO A 29 -21.85 -1.62 7.94
C PRO A 29 -21.65 -0.20 8.52
N GLU A 30 -21.02 -0.09 9.68
CA GLU A 30 -20.67 1.20 10.29
C GLU A 30 -19.45 1.87 9.66
N TRP A 31 -18.67 1.19 8.83
CA TRP A 31 -17.56 1.79 8.10
C TRP A 31 -18.08 2.51 6.86
N LYS A 32 -17.72 3.76 6.71
CA LYS A 32 -17.93 4.48 5.46
C LYS A 32 -16.76 4.21 4.53
N TRP A 33 -17.05 3.97 3.28
CA TRP A 33 -16.01 3.73 2.29
C TRP A 33 -16.38 4.28 0.91
N PHE A 34 -15.39 4.46 0.08
CA PHE A 34 -15.49 4.75 -1.33
C PHE A 34 -14.24 4.24 -2.02
N HIS A 35 -14.26 4.15 -3.35
CA HIS A 35 -13.05 3.88 -4.09
C HIS A 35 -12.82 4.93 -5.17
N VAL A 36 -11.55 5.11 -5.54
CA VAL A 36 -11.09 5.81 -6.74
C VAL A 36 -10.17 4.87 -7.50
N SER A 37 -10.39 4.75 -8.78
CA SER A 37 -9.55 3.95 -9.68
C SER A 37 -9.18 4.76 -10.91
N GLY A 38 -8.09 4.40 -11.55
CA GLY A 38 -7.66 5.06 -12.77
C GLY A 38 -6.28 4.61 -13.23
N TYR A 39 -5.96 5.00 -14.44
CA TYR A 39 -4.69 4.68 -15.08
C TYR A 39 -4.15 5.88 -15.84
N VAL A 40 -2.92 6.21 -15.53
CA VAL A 40 -2.04 7.09 -16.32
C VAL A 40 -0.73 6.33 -16.50
N PRO A 41 -0.11 6.31 -17.69
CA PRO A 41 1.10 5.53 -17.96
C PRO A 41 2.26 5.79 -16.99
N ASN A 42 2.38 7.02 -16.51
CA ASN A 42 3.37 7.38 -15.49
C ASN A 42 2.77 7.15 -14.10
N ILE A 43 3.39 6.26 -13.32
CA ILE A 43 2.88 5.83 -12.01
C ILE A 43 2.87 6.98 -11.00
N PHE A 44 3.85 7.89 -11.01
CA PHE A 44 3.91 9.05 -10.12
C PHE A 44 2.67 9.94 -10.30
N TYR A 45 2.38 10.32 -11.55
CA TYR A 45 1.20 11.12 -11.87
C TYR A 45 -0.10 10.38 -11.60
N ASN A 46 -0.12 9.04 -11.82
CA ASN A 46 -1.30 8.24 -11.54
C ASN A 46 -1.64 8.25 -10.04
N ARG A 47 -0.65 7.97 -9.18
CA ARG A 47 -0.86 7.99 -7.72
C ARG A 47 -1.24 9.37 -7.23
N GLN A 48 -0.61 10.43 -7.74
CA GLN A 48 -0.96 11.80 -7.36
C GLN A 48 -2.42 12.14 -7.75
N ALA A 49 -2.81 11.89 -9.00
CA ALA A 49 -4.16 12.17 -9.47
C ALA A 49 -5.24 11.40 -8.70
N LEU A 50 -4.96 10.14 -8.35
CA LEU A 50 -5.88 9.33 -7.56
C LEU A 50 -5.97 9.83 -6.11
N LEU A 51 -4.87 10.23 -5.50
CA LEU A 51 -4.85 10.82 -4.16
C LEU A 51 -5.67 12.11 -4.13
N ASP A 52 -5.48 13.01 -5.10
CA ASP A 52 -6.19 14.29 -5.16
C ASP A 52 -7.70 14.09 -5.29
N ARG A 53 -8.13 13.14 -6.12
CA ARG A 53 -9.54 12.74 -6.21
C ARG A 53 -10.05 12.17 -4.89
N ALA A 54 -9.27 11.32 -4.23
CA ALA A 54 -9.68 10.71 -2.97
C ALA A 54 -9.77 11.72 -1.83
N LYS A 55 -8.90 12.74 -1.79
CA LYS A 55 -8.93 13.82 -0.79
C LYS A 55 -10.25 14.59 -0.78
N LEU A 56 -10.95 14.71 -1.92
CA LEU A 56 -12.25 15.38 -2.00
C LEU A 56 -13.31 14.74 -1.09
N PHE A 57 -13.18 13.45 -0.81
CA PHE A 57 -14.11 12.71 0.04
C PHE A 57 -13.72 12.74 1.53
N ARG A 58 -12.59 13.36 1.89
CA ARG A 58 -12.10 13.51 3.27
C ARG A 58 -12.11 12.18 4.05
N PRO A 59 -11.39 11.14 3.60
CA PRO A 59 -11.28 9.90 4.35
C PRO A 59 -10.43 10.07 5.61
N THR A 60 -10.54 9.12 6.55
CA THR A 60 -9.63 9.01 7.70
C THR A 60 -8.41 8.15 7.39
N HIS A 61 -8.57 7.23 6.43
CA HIS A 61 -7.53 6.30 5.96
C HIS A 61 -7.59 6.15 4.44
N TYR A 62 -6.43 5.99 3.84
CA TYR A 62 -6.26 5.60 2.44
C TYR A 62 -5.73 4.18 2.38
N MET A 63 -6.44 3.29 1.71
CA MET A 63 -6.00 1.93 1.44
C MET A 63 -5.58 1.81 -0.03
N TRP A 64 -4.30 1.72 -0.25
CA TRP A 64 -3.71 1.52 -1.58
C TRP A 64 -3.68 0.04 -1.92
N ILE A 65 -4.18 -0.32 -3.09
CA ILE A 65 -4.17 -1.71 -3.58
C ILE A 65 -3.85 -1.68 -5.08
N ASP A 66 -2.70 -2.21 -5.46
CA ASP A 66 -2.33 -2.34 -6.87
C ASP A 66 -3.15 -3.45 -7.54
N ASN A 67 -3.35 -3.32 -8.84
CA ASN A 67 -4.27 -4.16 -9.62
C ASN A 67 -3.80 -5.61 -9.83
N ASP A 68 -2.61 -5.96 -9.36
CA ASP A 68 -2.00 -7.29 -9.40
C ASP A 68 -1.89 -7.96 -8.03
N GLN A 69 -2.56 -7.41 -7.01
CA GLN A 69 -2.59 -7.97 -5.67
C GLN A 69 -3.75 -8.94 -5.48
N VAL A 70 -3.52 -10.00 -4.68
CA VAL A 70 -4.54 -10.96 -4.25
C VAL A 70 -4.60 -10.94 -2.72
N PHE A 71 -5.75 -10.57 -2.19
CA PHE A 71 -5.92 -10.21 -0.77
C PHE A 71 -7.31 -10.61 -0.25
N ASN A 72 -7.56 -10.39 1.03
CA ASN A 72 -8.87 -10.58 1.65
C ASN A 72 -9.16 -9.54 2.74
N PHE A 73 -10.41 -9.53 3.23
CA PHE A 73 -10.84 -8.59 4.26
C PHE A 73 -10.07 -8.73 5.58
N MET A 74 -9.75 -9.96 6.02
CA MET A 74 -9.03 -10.18 7.28
C MET A 74 -7.64 -9.51 7.26
N GLN A 75 -6.98 -9.48 6.10
CA GLN A 75 -5.70 -8.79 5.94
C GLN A 75 -5.85 -7.27 6.06
N LEU A 76 -6.89 -6.69 5.45
CA LEU A 76 -7.22 -5.27 5.62
C LEU A 76 -7.57 -4.93 7.08
N GLU A 77 -8.43 -5.73 7.69
CA GLU A 77 -8.86 -5.53 9.08
C GLU A 77 -7.65 -5.51 10.02
N LYS A 78 -6.72 -6.44 9.83
CA LYS A 78 -5.50 -6.52 10.63
C LYS A 78 -4.60 -5.28 10.46
N LEU A 79 -4.46 -4.74 9.25
CA LEU A 79 -3.74 -3.47 9.06
C LEU A 79 -4.39 -2.32 9.85
N ILE A 80 -5.72 -2.27 9.87
CA ILE A 80 -6.46 -1.25 10.63
C ILE A 80 -6.24 -1.40 12.14
N GLN A 81 -6.26 -2.64 12.65
CA GLN A 81 -6.06 -2.95 14.07
C GLN A 81 -4.68 -2.49 14.57
N HIS A 82 -3.65 -2.49 13.72
CA HIS A 82 -2.32 -2.00 14.08
C HIS A 82 -2.28 -0.51 14.41
N ASN A 83 -3.24 0.26 13.92
CA ASN A 83 -3.37 1.71 14.19
C ASN A 83 -2.08 2.51 13.96
N LYS A 84 -1.27 2.14 12.96
CA LYS A 84 -0.03 2.84 12.60
C LYS A 84 -0.28 3.92 11.54
N PRO A 85 0.57 4.98 11.47
CA PRO A 85 0.46 6.00 10.41
C PRO A 85 0.57 5.41 9.01
N ILE A 86 1.53 4.50 8.80
CA ILE A 86 1.77 3.78 7.55
C ILE A 86 2.03 2.33 7.92
N VAL A 87 1.24 1.41 7.39
CA VAL A 87 1.42 -0.03 7.60
C VAL A 87 0.98 -0.80 6.36
N SER A 88 1.69 -1.89 6.04
CA SER A 88 1.36 -2.71 4.89
C SER A 88 1.50 -4.21 5.15
N GLY A 89 0.83 -4.99 4.32
CA GLY A 89 1.18 -6.37 4.05
C GLY A 89 2.43 -6.46 3.18
N ILE A 90 2.97 -7.65 3.05
CA ILE A 90 4.20 -7.93 2.33
C ILE A 90 3.89 -8.75 1.08
N TYR A 91 4.51 -8.42 -0.01
CA TYR A 91 4.47 -9.22 -1.24
C TYR A 91 5.87 -9.38 -1.86
N LYS A 92 6.00 -10.40 -2.70
CA LYS A 92 7.27 -10.74 -3.34
C LYS A 92 7.53 -9.89 -4.57
N LYS A 93 8.71 -9.27 -4.64
CA LYS A 93 9.25 -8.67 -5.86
C LYS A 93 9.84 -9.73 -6.81
N SER A 94 10.47 -10.77 -6.23
CA SER A 94 11.05 -11.92 -6.93
C SER A 94 10.88 -13.19 -6.07
N PRO A 95 11.30 -14.38 -6.48
CA PRO A 95 11.14 -15.60 -5.69
C PRO A 95 11.63 -15.50 -4.25
N THR A 96 12.71 -14.74 -4.01
CA THR A 96 13.35 -14.61 -2.68
C THR A 96 13.27 -13.21 -2.09
N LEU A 97 13.09 -12.17 -2.90
CA LEU A 97 13.11 -10.78 -2.47
C LEU A 97 11.69 -10.24 -2.22
N LEU A 98 11.56 -9.49 -1.15
CA LEU A 98 10.35 -8.76 -0.79
C LEU A 98 10.35 -7.35 -1.42
N ALA A 99 9.18 -6.77 -1.60
CA ALA A 99 9.02 -5.40 -2.06
C ALA A 99 9.20 -4.40 -0.90
N CYS A 100 10.20 -4.61 -0.06
CA CYS A 100 10.52 -3.72 1.06
C CYS A 100 12.03 -3.70 1.35
N CYS A 101 12.49 -2.67 2.05
CA CYS A 101 13.86 -2.57 2.53
C CYS A 101 13.90 -2.22 4.02
N ASP A 102 14.92 -2.74 4.71
CA ASP A 102 15.19 -2.42 6.10
C ASP A 102 15.58 -0.94 6.31
N LEU A 103 15.89 -0.56 7.54
CA LEU A 103 16.22 0.84 7.88
C LEU A 103 17.52 1.31 7.24
N GLU A 104 18.44 0.39 6.93
CA GLU A 104 19.70 0.65 6.22
C GLU A 104 19.50 0.78 4.70
N GLY A 105 18.30 0.43 4.20
CA GLY A 105 17.96 0.49 2.77
C GLY A 105 18.29 -0.79 1.99
N LYS A 106 18.65 -1.87 2.67
CA LYS A 106 18.87 -3.17 2.06
C LYS A 106 17.53 -3.87 1.79
N THR A 107 17.35 -4.38 0.56
CA THR A 107 16.15 -5.17 0.22
C THR A 107 16.05 -6.39 1.12
N MET A 108 14.89 -6.55 1.76
CA MET A 108 14.60 -7.67 2.63
C MET A 108 14.25 -8.94 1.85
N THR A 109 14.53 -10.08 2.46
CA THR A 109 14.23 -11.42 1.96
C THR A 109 13.14 -12.08 2.79
N ILE A 110 12.65 -13.23 2.34
CA ILE A 110 11.72 -14.06 3.12
C ILE A 110 12.35 -14.52 4.44
N ASP A 111 13.64 -14.81 4.44
CA ASP A 111 14.33 -15.25 5.65
C ASP A 111 14.42 -14.14 6.71
N ASP A 112 14.47 -12.88 6.29
CA ASP A 112 14.50 -11.73 7.21
C ASP A 112 13.19 -11.56 8.01
N ILE A 113 12.08 -12.13 7.55
CA ILE A 113 10.78 -12.06 8.23
C ILE A 113 10.33 -13.39 8.85
N LYS A 114 11.03 -14.48 8.56
CA LYS A 114 10.65 -15.83 8.98
C LYS A 114 10.57 -15.95 10.51
N GLY A 115 9.40 -16.38 10.99
CA GLY A 115 9.13 -16.56 12.42
C GLY A 115 8.90 -15.26 13.20
N LYS A 116 8.92 -14.10 12.55
CA LYS A 116 8.56 -12.83 13.19
C LYS A 116 7.05 -12.65 13.20
N THR A 117 6.52 -12.10 14.29
CA THR A 117 5.08 -11.84 14.48
C THR A 117 4.80 -10.37 14.77
N ASP A 118 5.79 -9.65 15.30
CA ASP A 118 5.65 -8.23 15.61
C ASP A 118 5.87 -7.37 14.37
N LEU A 119 5.26 -6.21 14.36
CA LEU A 119 5.49 -5.22 13.31
C LEU A 119 6.97 -4.89 13.17
N ILE A 120 7.44 -4.83 11.94
CA ILE A 120 8.81 -4.44 11.61
C ILE A 120 8.78 -3.01 11.06
N GLU A 121 9.52 -2.10 11.69
CA GLU A 121 9.77 -0.78 11.11
C GLU A 121 10.70 -0.93 9.90
N VAL A 122 10.34 -0.31 8.78
CA VAL A 122 11.08 -0.39 7.52
C VAL A 122 11.38 1.00 6.98
N LYS A 123 12.44 1.13 6.19
CA LYS A 123 12.74 2.38 5.49
C LYS A 123 11.68 2.68 4.44
N ALA A 124 11.34 1.69 3.64
CA ALA A 124 10.28 1.76 2.66
C ALA A 124 9.80 0.36 2.25
N ASN A 125 8.57 0.30 1.73
CA ASN A 125 7.97 -0.88 1.12
C ASN A 125 7.05 -0.48 -0.03
N GLY A 126 6.76 -1.39 -0.91
CA GLY A 126 5.86 -1.15 -2.04
C GLY A 126 4.44 -0.81 -1.58
N MET A 127 3.76 0.02 -2.34
CA MET A 127 2.40 0.50 -2.03
C MET A 127 1.28 -0.44 -2.51
N GLY A 128 1.62 -1.64 -2.99
CA GLY A 128 0.62 -2.57 -3.55
C GLY A 128 -0.45 -3.04 -2.57
N PHE A 129 -0.20 -3.02 -1.25
CA PHE A 129 -1.21 -3.27 -0.21
C PHE A 129 -0.83 -2.49 1.06
N MET A 130 -1.12 -1.19 1.07
CA MET A 130 -0.67 -0.27 2.13
C MET A 130 -1.81 0.58 2.66
N LEU A 131 -1.96 0.60 3.99
CA LEU A 131 -2.87 1.49 4.70
C LEU A 131 -2.10 2.70 5.22
N VAL A 132 -2.62 3.90 4.92
CA VAL A 132 -2.02 5.18 5.33
C VAL A 132 -3.09 6.03 6.00
N LYS A 133 -2.82 6.55 7.20
CA LYS A 133 -3.71 7.53 7.84
C LYS A 133 -3.71 8.84 7.05
N ALA A 134 -4.87 9.48 6.96
CA ALA A 134 -5.01 10.72 6.20
C ALA A 134 -4.08 11.84 6.69
N GLU A 135 -3.78 11.88 7.99
CA GLU A 135 -2.86 12.86 8.58
C GLU A 135 -1.48 12.87 7.91
N VAL A 136 -0.97 11.70 7.47
CA VAL A 136 0.32 11.60 6.80
C VAL A 136 0.35 12.47 5.54
N PHE A 137 -0.67 12.33 4.68
CA PHE A 137 -0.76 13.13 3.45
C PHE A 137 -1.09 14.60 3.67
N ASN A 138 -1.52 15.00 4.87
CA ASN A 138 -1.73 16.40 5.22
C ASN A 138 -0.41 17.13 5.56
N HIS A 139 0.66 16.38 5.86
CA HIS A 139 1.97 16.91 6.22
C HIS A 139 3.01 16.81 5.09
N ILE A 140 2.62 16.27 3.95
CA ILE A 140 3.55 16.05 2.82
C ILE A 140 3.01 16.77 1.58
N ILE A 141 3.84 17.63 1.02
CA ILE A 141 3.58 18.29 -0.27
C ILE A 141 4.08 17.35 -1.38
N ASP A 142 3.28 17.17 -2.43
CA ASP A 142 3.62 16.36 -3.62
C ASP A 142 4.25 15.00 -3.24
N PRO A 143 3.50 14.15 -2.51
CA PRO A 143 4.05 12.96 -1.88
C PRO A 143 4.75 12.00 -2.85
N PHE A 144 4.35 11.98 -4.11
CA PHE A 144 4.88 11.07 -5.13
C PHE A 144 5.87 11.72 -6.08
N GLU A 145 6.08 13.04 -6.01
CA GLU A 145 7.09 13.69 -6.85
C GLU A 145 8.49 13.23 -6.45
N PRO A 146 9.30 12.68 -7.39
CA PRO A 146 10.60 12.12 -7.08
C PRO A 146 11.54 13.13 -6.42
N LEU A 147 12.24 12.69 -5.37
CA LEU A 147 13.36 13.42 -4.76
C LEU A 147 14.65 13.20 -5.56
N ASP A 148 14.74 12.06 -6.23
CA ASP A 148 15.84 11.65 -7.09
C ASP A 148 15.24 11.03 -8.37
N PRO A 149 15.76 11.31 -9.58
CA PRO A 149 15.26 10.78 -10.85
C PRO A 149 15.15 9.23 -10.90
N ASP A 150 15.99 8.53 -10.16
CA ASP A 150 16.03 7.06 -10.13
C ASP A 150 15.20 6.47 -8.98
N GLN A 151 14.56 7.30 -8.16
CA GLN A 151 13.78 6.84 -7.01
C GLN A 151 12.33 6.53 -7.41
N TRP A 152 11.83 5.37 -6.98
CA TRP A 152 10.43 4.96 -7.17
C TRP A 152 9.48 5.78 -6.27
N GLU A 153 8.24 5.95 -6.71
CA GLU A 153 7.23 6.78 -6.06
C GLU A 153 6.87 6.33 -4.65
N ASP A 154 6.82 5.03 -4.42
CA ASP A 154 6.54 4.42 -3.12
C ASP A 154 7.66 4.69 -2.10
N PHE A 155 8.91 4.66 -2.54
CA PHE A 155 10.07 5.02 -1.73
C PHE A 155 10.11 6.53 -1.46
N THR A 156 9.89 7.35 -2.48
CA THR A 156 9.81 8.82 -2.35
C THR A 156 8.75 9.23 -1.32
N PHE A 157 7.56 8.66 -1.42
CA PHE A 157 6.48 8.93 -0.46
C PHE A 157 6.91 8.63 0.96
N GLN A 158 7.48 7.45 1.21
CA GLN A 158 7.85 7.03 2.55
C GLN A 158 9.06 7.78 3.10
N GLU A 159 9.99 8.23 2.26
CA GLU A 159 11.07 9.11 2.65
C GLU A 159 10.55 10.49 3.07
N LYS A 160 9.65 11.10 2.28
CA LYS A 160 8.98 12.35 2.65
C LYS A 160 8.17 12.20 3.95
N ALA A 161 7.48 11.07 4.13
CA ALA A 161 6.75 10.76 5.35
C ALA A 161 7.68 10.66 6.56
N ARG A 162 8.82 9.99 6.42
CA ARG A 162 9.83 9.88 7.47
C ARG A 162 10.41 11.25 7.86
N ASN A 163 10.70 12.11 6.88
CA ASN A 163 11.17 13.48 7.12
C ASN A 163 10.12 14.34 7.84
N ALA A 164 8.82 14.01 7.67
CA ALA A 164 7.70 14.61 8.40
C ALA A 164 7.42 13.93 9.77
N GLY A 165 8.26 12.97 10.20
CA GLY A 165 8.16 12.30 11.50
C GLY A 165 7.30 11.03 11.51
N PHE A 166 6.82 10.54 10.38
CA PHE A 166 6.01 9.32 10.27
C PHE A 166 6.88 8.11 9.94
N LYS A 167 6.63 6.99 10.62
CA LYS A 167 7.32 5.73 10.41
C LYS A 167 6.47 4.78 9.58
N SER A 168 7.13 3.98 8.74
CA SER A 168 6.51 2.91 7.96
C SER A 168 6.74 1.55 8.61
N TYR A 169 5.70 0.71 8.58
CA TYR A 169 5.74 -0.63 9.17
C TYR A 169 5.23 -1.68 8.19
N ILE A 170 5.78 -2.89 8.29
CA ILE A 170 5.22 -4.09 7.67
C ILE A 170 4.73 -5.06 8.74
N ASP A 171 3.65 -5.79 8.43
CA ASP A 171 3.26 -6.96 9.21
C ASP A 171 3.86 -8.22 8.56
N PRO A 172 4.86 -8.88 9.19
CA PRO A 172 5.55 -10.03 8.61
C PRO A 172 4.65 -11.25 8.46
N THR A 173 3.47 -11.25 9.08
CA THR A 173 2.49 -12.36 9.00
C THR A 173 1.46 -12.14 7.89
N LEU A 174 1.36 -10.95 7.32
CA LEU A 174 0.43 -10.63 6.23
C LEU A 174 1.11 -10.75 4.86
N ILE A 175 1.14 -11.96 4.34
CA ILE A 175 1.66 -12.23 2.99
C ILE A 175 0.54 -12.01 1.99
N ILE A 176 0.73 -11.03 1.11
CA ILE A 176 -0.21 -10.66 0.05
C ILE A 176 0.18 -11.37 -1.24
N GLY A 177 -0.78 -11.95 -1.93
CA GLY A 177 -0.55 -12.53 -3.25
C GLY A 177 -0.19 -11.45 -4.26
N HIS A 178 0.75 -11.76 -5.17
CA HIS A 178 1.20 -10.85 -6.21
C HIS A 178 1.21 -11.58 -7.56
N GLU A 179 0.29 -11.21 -8.44
CA GLU A 179 0.20 -11.79 -9.76
C GLU A 179 1.29 -11.23 -10.69
N LYS A 180 1.95 -12.12 -11.42
CA LYS A 180 2.90 -11.72 -12.46
C LYS A 180 2.45 -12.31 -13.79
N LYS A 181 2.23 -11.45 -14.79
CA LYS A 181 2.02 -11.90 -16.16
C LYS A 181 3.37 -12.38 -16.70
N ILE A 182 3.48 -13.68 -16.98
CA ILE A 182 4.63 -14.25 -17.71
C ILE A 182 4.21 -14.33 -19.18
N ILE A 183 4.91 -13.60 -20.03
CA ILE A 183 4.79 -13.76 -21.49
C ILE A 183 5.78 -14.86 -21.89
N LEU A 184 5.25 -16.00 -22.34
CA LEU A 184 6.02 -17.12 -22.86
C LEU A 184 6.37 -16.87 -24.34
#